data_6ef21f7e5abc1db41301d703c38801cb
#
_entry.id   6ef21f7e5abc1db41301d703c38801cb
#
_cell.length_a   1.000
_cell.length_b   1.000
_cell.length_c   1.000
_cell.angle_alpha   90.00
_cell.angle_beta   90.00
_cell.angle_gamma   90.00
#
_symmetry.space_group_name_H-M   'P 1'
#
loop_
_entity.id
_entity.type
_entity.pdbx_description
1 polymer ?
#
loop_
_entity_poly.entity_id
_entity_poly.type
_entity_poly.pdbx_seq_one_letter_code
_entity_poly.pdbx_strand_id
1 'polypeptide(L)'
;IVFNFSGVRNFDYNKLQKDIFSSSYIKDVYRNIVLDDSAISFVVELKENVDYSISEYKEPGYMELKLFNKNEEEPKNVYFIRSKAMENGEPLAMIAEIYFNEDATVVKTKNGLYSVSIGEYSSKEEADKALETLKNREDYNDELYVDSCMSNENPK
;
A
#
# COMPACT_ATOMS: atom_id res chain seq x y z
N ILE A 1 -2.77 1.90 5.29
CA ILE A 1 -4.13 1.52 4.89
C ILE A 1 -4.30 1.98 3.46
N VAL A 2 -4.75 1.07 2.58
CA VAL A 2 -5.06 1.40 1.18
C VAL A 2 -6.57 1.51 1.04
N PHE A 3 -7.03 2.60 0.44
CA PHE A 3 -8.42 2.84 0.13
C PHE A 3 -8.63 2.78 -1.39
N ASN A 4 -9.50 1.88 -1.84
CA ASN A 4 -9.88 1.72 -3.24
C ASN A 4 -11.38 1.96 -3.38
N PHE A 5 -11.76 2.94 -4.18
CA PHE A 5 -13.15 3.28 -4.47
C PHE A 5 -13.42 3.14 -5.95
N SER A 6 -14.45 2.38 -6.33
CA SER A 6 -14.91 2.22 -7.70
C SER A 6 -16.19 3.04 -7.94
N GLY A 7 -16.40 3.48 -9.19
CA GLY A 7 -17.60 4.24 -9.58
C GLY A 7 -17.62 5.69 -9.09
N VAL A 8 -16.48 6.24 -8.68
CA VAL A 8 -16.34 7.61 -8.17
C VAL A 8 -15.94 8.55 -9.31
N ARG A 9 -16.79 9.52 -9.65
CA ARG A 9 -16.53 10.49 -10.72
C ARG A 9 -16.07 11.85 -10.24
N ASN A 10 -16.42 12.24 -9.02
CA ASN A 10 -16.05 13.53 -8.44
C ASN A 10 -15.47 13.30 -7.05
N PHE A 11 -14.20 13.60 -6.89
CA PHE A 11 -13.49 13.41 -5.65
C PHE A 11 -12.43 14.50 -5.44
N ASP A 12 -12.60 15.30 -4.40
CA ASP A 12 -11.61 16.32 -4.03
C ASP A 12 -10.51 15.68 -3.17
N TYR A 13 -9.54 15.07 -3.86
CA TYR A 13 -8.40 14.43 -3.19
C TYR A 13 -7.58 15.44 -2.37
N ASN A 14 -7.39 16.66 -2.86
CA ASN A 14 -6.58 17.66 -2.16
C ASN A 14 -7.19 18.05 -0.81
N LYS A 15 -8.52 18.18 -0.80
CA LYS A 15 -9.26 18.45 0.43
C LYS A 15 -9.15 17.26 1.39
N LEU A 16 -9.41 16.03 0.91
CA LEU A 16 -9.29 14.82 1.73
C LEU A 16 -7.88 14.68 2.32
N GLN A 17 -6.83 14.81 1.49
CA GLN A 17 -5.45 14.70 1.93
C GLN A 17 -5.15 15.70 3.05
N LYS A 18 -5.55 16.97 2.87
CA LYS A 18 -5.34 18.02 3.87
C LYS A 18 -6.06 17.71 5.19
N ASP A 19 -7.32 17.27 5.11
CA ASP A 19 -8.13 16.98 6.29
C ASP A 19 -7.57 15.78 7.06
N ILE A 20 -7.21 14.69 6.37
CA ILE A 20 -6.59 13.50 7.00
C ILE A 20 -5.22 13.83 7.58
N PHE A 21 -4.37 14.55 6.84
CA PHE A 21 -3.01 14.88 7.27
C PHE A 21 -2.96 15.81 8.50
N SER A 22 -4.08 16.44 8.85
CA SER A 22 -4.21 17.23 10.09
C SER A 22 -4.15 16.38 11.36
N SER A 23 -4.39 15.08 11.28
CA SER A 23 -4.34 14.15 12.41
C SER A 23 -2.91 13.86 12.85
N SER A 24 -2.66 13.90 14.18
CA SER A 24 -1.36 13.57 14.77
C SER A 24 -0.96 12.10 14.60
N TYR A 25 -1.89 11.21 14.24
CA TYR A 25 -1.66 9.78 14.01
C TYR A 25 -1.15 9.46 12.60
N ILE A 26 -1.26 10.40 11.67
CA ILE A 26 -0.93 10.19 10.26
C ILE A 26 0.53 10.54 9.99
N LYS A 27 1.23 9.67 9.27
CA LYS A 27 2.61 9.88 8.81
C LYS A 27 2.63 10.49 7.41
N ASP A 28 1.86 9.92 6.47
CA ASP A 28 1.75 10.41 5.10
C ASP A 28 0.39 10.04 4.47
N VAL A 29 0.01 10.77 3.44
CA VAL A 29 -1.16 10.47 2.59
C VAL A 29 -0.77 10.72 1.15
N TYR A 30 -0.85 9.69 0.31
CA TYR A 30 -0.54 9.81 -1.11
C TYR A 30 -1.53 9.07 -1.99
N ARG A 31 -1.69 9.56 -3.20
CA ARG A 31 -2.58 8.98 -4.20
C ARG A 31 -1.84 7.92 -5.00
N ASN A 32 -2.45 6.76 -5.20
CA ASN A 32 -2.02 5.81 -6.21
C ASN A 32 -2.62 6.17 -7.56
N ILE A 33 -1.87 6.01 -8.62
CA ILE A 33 -2.40 6.05 -9.96
C ILE A 33 -3.05 4.69 -10.24
N VAL A 34 -4.28 4.72 -10.75
CA VAL A 34 -5.04 3.55 -11.19
C VAL A 34 -5.38 3.72 -12.67
N LEU A 35 -5.46 2.62 -13.40
CA LEU A 35 -5.71 2.65 -14.85
C LEU A 35 -7.19 2.84 -15.19
N ASP A 36 -8.09 2.55 -14.25
CA ASP A 36 -9.53 2.76 -14.38
C ASP A 36 -9.87 4.22 -14.02
N ASP A 37 -10.44 4.97 -14.97
CA ASP A 37 -10.84 6.37 -14.81
C ASP A 37 -12.05 6.58 -13.89
N SER A 38 -12.76 5.50 -13.56
CA SER A 38 -13.86 5.48 -12.59
C SER A 38 -13.43 5.05 -11.19
N ALA A 39 -12.15 4.77 -10.97
CA ALA A 39 -11.61 4.34 -9.71
C ALA A 39 -10.67 5.38 -9.08
N ILE A 40 -10.64 5.38 -7.75
CA ILE A 40 -9.72 6.21 -6.96
C ILE A 40 -9.03 5.32 -5.95
N SER A 41 -7.71 5.42 -5.89
CA SER A 41 -6.89 4.75 -4.89
C SER A 41 -6.01 5.74 -4.16
N PHE A 42 -5.94 5.62 -2.84
CA PHE A 42 -4.99 6.38 -2.03
C PHE A 42 -4.56 5.59 -0.80
N VAL A 43 -3.40 5.94 -0.29
CA VAL A 43 -2.79 5.33 0.89
C VAL A 43 -2.75 6.33 2.03
N VAL A 44 -3.09 5.87 3.22
CA VAL A 44 -2.89 6.57 4.48
C VAL A 44 -1.84 5.79 5.28
N GLU A 45 -0.64 6.35 5.39
CA GLU A 45 0.41 5.81 6.25
C GLU A 45 0.20 6.28 7.68
N LEU A 46 0.13 5.33 8.59
CA LEU A 46 0.05 5.60 10.02
C LEU A 46 1.45 5.80 10.62
N LYS A 47 1.54 6.56 11.70
CA LYS A 47 2.75 6.58 12.53
C LYS A 47 2.92 5.25 13.25
N GLU A 48 4.12 5.01 13.77
CA GLU A 48 4.39 3.87 14.66
C GLU A 48 3.42 3.87 15.85
N ASN A 49 3.09 2.68 16.31
CA ASN A 49 2.21 2.47 17.46
C ASN A 49 0.77 3.01 17.30
N VAL A 50 0.30 3.13 16.06
CA VAL A 50 -1.08 3.46 15.74
C VAL A 50 -1.77 2.23 15.13
N ASP A 51 -2.92 1.91 15.67
CA ASP A 51 -3.82 0.90 15.12
C ASP A 51 -5.12 1.56 14.67
N TYR A 52 -5.96 0.81 13.98
CA TYR A 52 -7.18 1.37 13.42
C TYR A 52 -8.35 0.39 13.42
N SER A 53 -9.55 0.92 13.33
CA SER A 53 -10.74 0.18 12.96
C SER A 53 -11.54 0.93 11.91
N ILE A 54 -12.17 0.19 10.99
CA ILE A 54 -13.02 0.74 9.94
C ILE A 54 -14.45 0.24 10.15
N SER A 55 -15.41 1.16 10.02
CA SER A 55 -16.83 0.87 10.04
C SER A 55 -17.51 1.53 8.84
N GLU A 56 -18.30 0.78 8.11
CA GLU A 56 -19.06 1.24 6.96
C GLU A 56 -20.54 1.35 7.31
N TYR A 57 -21.16 2.45 6.88
CA TYR A 57 -22.58 2.73 7.10
C TYR A 57 -23.26 2.99 5.75
N LYS A 58 -24.39 2.33 5.52
CA LYS A 58 -25.10 2.42 4.24
C LYS A 58 -26.03 3.62 4.14
N GLU A 59 -26.66 4.02 5.25
CA GLU A 59 -27.65 5.11 5.28
C GLU A 59 -27.44 6.03 6.52
N PRO A 60 -26.93 7.26 6.33
CA PRO A 60 -26.32 7.78 5.13
C PRO A 60 -25.02 7.02 4.81
N GLY A 61 -24.66 6.91 3.52
CA GLY A 61 -23.43 6.24 3.12
C GLY A 61 -22.19 7.01 3.58
N TYR A 62 -21.49 6.47 4.57
CA TYR A 62 -20.20 6.99 5.03
C TYR A 62 -19.34 5.87 5.61
N MET A 63 -18.05 6.14 5.68
CA MET A 63 -17.09 5.27 6.33
C MET A 63 -16.43 6.01 7.49
N GLU A 64 -16.27 5.34 8.60
CA GLU A 64 -15.58 5.85 9.78
C GLU A 64 -14.25 5.11 9.96
N LEU A 65 -13.16 5.85 9.96
CA LEU A 65 -11.82 5.37 10.32
C LEU A 65 -11.49 5.88 11.72
N LYS A 66 -11.39 4.98 12.69
CA LYS A 66 -10.93 5.29 14.04
C LYS A 66 -9.46 4.93 14.19
N LEU A 67 -8.66 5.88 14.66
CA LEU A 67 -7.23 5.69 14.94
C LEU A 67 -7.02 5.73 16.45
N PHE A 68 -6.21 4.81 16.96
CA PHE A 68 -5.90 4.73 18.39
C PHE A 68 -4.47 4.23 18.60
N ASN A 69 -3.91 4.50 19.78
CA ASN A 69 -2.59 4.02 20.11
C ASN A 69 -2.60 2.51 20.28
N LYS A 70 -1.64 1.85 19.65
CA LYS A 70 -1.33 0.44 19.84
C LYS A 70 -0.30 0.30 20.98
N ASN A 71 -0.32 -0.83 21.68
CA ASN A 71 0.78 -1.19 22.58
C ASN A 71 2.08 -1.32 21.77
N GLU A 72 3.19 -0.86 22.35
CA GLU A 72 4.49 -0.99 21.71
C GLU A 72 4.80 -2.47 21.47
N GLU A 73 4.99 -2.82 20.20
CA GLU A 73 5.53 -4.10 19.78
C GLU A 73 6.96 -3.87 19.29
N GLU A 74 7.86 -4.79 19.61
CA GLU A 74 9.20 -4.71 19.05
C GLU A 74 9.14 -4.86 17.52
N PRO A 75 9.77 -3.94 16.75
CA PRO A 75 9.80 -4.06 15.30
C PRO A 75 10.45 -5.38 14.88
N LYS A 76 9.82 -6.07 13.94
CA LYS A 76 10.30 -7.33 13.38
C LYS A 76 10.79 -7.12 11.97
N ASN A 77 11.78 -7.90 11.54
CA ASN A 77 12.16 -7.92 10.14
C ASN A 77 11.07 -8.65 9.35
N VAL A 78 10.54 -7.99 8.31
CA VAL A 78 9.55 -8.56 7.38
C VAL A 78 10.16 -8.64 5.99
N TYR A 79 9.83 -9.70 5.27
CA TYR A 79 10.24 -9.93 3.90
C TYR A 79 9.04 -9.73 2.97
N PHE A 80 9.28 -9.24 1.79
CA PHE A 80 8.25 -9.01 0.78
C PHE A 80 8.87 -9.08 -0.62
N ILE A 81 8.04 -9.32 -1.61
CA ILE A 81 8.44 -9.26 -3.00
C ILE A 81 8.11 -7.85 -3.49
N ARG A 82 9.02 -7.23 -4.23
CA ARG A 82 8.73 -5.89 -4.79
C ARG A 82 9.32 -5.62 -6.15
N SER A 83 8.76 -4.62 -6.83
CA SER A 83 9.34 -4.03 -8.03
C SER A 83 10.50 -3.09 -7.69
N LYS A 84 11.29 -2.70 -8.68
CA LYS A 84 12.18 -1.55 -8.56
C LYS A 84 11.40 -0.30 -8.18
N ALA A 85 12.05 0.58 -7.41
CA ALA A 85 11.49 1.87 -7.07
C ALA A 85 11.47 2.80 -8.29
N MET A 86 10.35 3.49 -8.49
CA MET A 86 10.13 4.41 -9.60
C MET A 86 9.20 5.56 -9.20
N GLU A 87 9.04 6.55 -10.06
CA GLU A 87 8.04 7.61 -9.85
C GLU A 87 6.62 7.04 -9.82
N ASN A 88 5.74 7.68 -9.05
CA ASN A 88 4.32 7.33 -9.02
C ASN A 88 3.66 7.71 -10.35
N GLY A 89 3.46 6.74 -11.20
CA GLY A 89 2.99 6.93 -12.56
C GLY A 89 2.36 5.68 -13.16
N GLU A 90 1.96 5.79 -14.43
CA GLU A 90 1.33 4.71 -15.18
C GLU A 90 2.15 3.41 -15.18
N PRO A 91 3.50 3.40 -15.34
CA PRO A 91 4.27 2.17 -15.29
C PRO A 91 4.15 1.43 -13.96
N LEU A 92 4.10 2.16 -12.84
CA LEU A 92 3.91 1.57 -11.52
C LEU A 92 2.49 0.99 -11.37
N ALA A 93 1.47 1.72 -11.89
CA ALA A 93 0.09 1.27 -11.88
C ALA A 93 -0.10 -0.01 -12.71
N MET A 94 0.57 -0.15 -13.85
CA MET A 94 0.55 -1.37 -14.67
C MET A 94 1.09 -2.58 -13.89
N ILE A 95 2.18 -2.42 -13.15
CA ILE A 95 2.71 -3.51 -12.31
C ILE A 95 1.72 -3.87 -11.21
N ALA A 96 1.14 -2.88 -10.53
CA ALA A 96 0.15 -3.12 -9.48
C ALA A 96 -1.10 -3.85 -10.00
N GLU A 97 -1.55 -3.53 -11.21
CA GLU A 97 -2.68 -4.18 -11.86
C GLU A 97 -2.40 -5.66 -12.18
N ILE A 98 -1.21 -5.99 -12.70
CA ILE A 98 -0.80 -7.37 -13.00
C ILE A 98 -0.89 -8.26 -11.75
N TYR A 99 -0.51 -7.72 -10.59
CA TYR A 99 -0.46 -8.47 -9.33
C TYR A 99 -1.59 -8.14 -8.36
N PHE A 100 -2.67 -7.52 -8.82
CA PHE A 100 -3.81 -7.13 -7.98
C PHE A 100 -4.39 -8.28 -7.16
N ASN A 101 -4.51 -9.47 -7.75
CA ASN A 101 -5.02 -10.67 -7.07
C ASN A 101 -4.04 -11.29 -6.06
N GLU A 102 -2.81 -10.80 -5.98
CA GLU A 102 -1.74 -11.24 -5.09
C GLU A 102 -1.52 -10.24 -3.93
N ASP A 103 -2.55 -9.48 -3.58
CA ASP A 103 -2.49 -8.43 -2.55
C ASP A 103 -1.38 -7.38 -2.80
N ALA A 104 -1.15 -7.07 -4.08
CA ALA A 104 -0.17 -6.07 -4.45
C ALA A 104 -0.57 -4.67 -3.98
N THR A 105 0.37 -3.99 -3.35
CA THR A 105 0.18 -2.65 -2.78
C THR A 105 1.29 -1.71 -3.23
N VAL A 106 0.95 -0.49 -3.62
CA VAL A 106 1.95 0.56 -3.87
C VAL A 106 2.42 1.13 -2.55
N VAL A 107 3.72 1.05 -2.31
CA VAL A 107 4.38 1.56 -1.10
C VAL A 107 5.40 2.63 -1.44
N LYS A 108 5.48 3.66 -0.59
CA LYS A 108 6.50 4.70 -0.71
C LYS A 108 7.81 4.22 -0.10
N THR A 109 8.91 4.43 -0.81
CA THR A 109 10.26 4.08 -0.34
C THR A 109 10.89 5.22 0.48
N LYS A 110 11.95 4.92 1.23
CA LYS A 110 12.72 5.93 1.98
C LYS A 110 13.28 7.07 1.12
N ASN A 111 13.46 6.81 -0.17
CA ASN A 111 13.98 7.79 -1.14
C ASN A 111 12.87 8.66 -1.75
N GLY A 112 11.61 8.48 -1.35
CA GLY A 112 10.47 9.22 -1.88
C GLY A 112 9.93 8.70 -3.21
N LEU A 113 10.54 7.64 -3.77
CA LEU A 113 10.00 6.89 -4.90
C LEU A 113 8.96 5.88 -4.43
N TYR A 114 8.40 5.10 -5.35
CA TYR A 114 7.36 4.11 -5.07
C TYR A 114 7.72 2.76 -5.67
N SER A 115 7.29 1.68 -5.02
CA SER A 115 7.38 0.33 -5.55
C SER A 115 6.08 -0.41 -5.32
N VAL A 116 5.79 -1.41 -6.14
CA VAL A 116 4.74 -2.39 -5.87
C VAL A 116 5.32 -3.42 -4.91
N SER A 117 4.66 -3.64 -3.78
CA SER A 117 4.99 -4.66 -2.78
C SER A 117 3.94 -5.74 -2.79
N ILE A 118 4.33 -7.00 -2.73
CA ILE A 118 3.47 -8.18 -2.81
C ILE A 118 3.75 -9.07 -1.61
N GLY A 119 2.73 -9.32 -0.82
CA GLY A 119 2.78 -10.16 0.37
C GLY A 119 3.67 -9.62 1.50
N GLU A 120 3.52 -10.23 2.67
CA GLU A 120 4.42 -10.08 3.81
C GLU A 120 4.78 -11.47 4.32
N TYR A 121 6.07 -11.74 4.50
CA TYR A 121 6.58 -13.06 4.87
C TYR A 121 7.46 -12.97 6.11
N SER A 122 7.40 -13.99 6.94
CA SER A 122 8.18 -14.07 8.18
C SER A 122 9.63 -14.50 7.94
N SER A 123 9.94 -15.08 6.78
CA SER A 123 11.28 -15.50 6.40
C SER A 123 11.58 -15.22 4.92
N LYS A 124 12.88 -15.12 4.62
CA LYS A 124 13.36 -14.99 3.24
C LYS A 124 12.99 -16.21 2.40
N GLU A 125 13.05 -17.39 2.98
CA GLU A 125 12.72 -18.65 2.32
C GLU A 125 11.26 -18.72 1.88
N GLU A 126 10.33 -18.17 2.67
CA GLU A 126 8.91 -18.05 2.30
C GLU A 126 8.73 -17.07 1.15
N ALA A 127 9.37 -15.91 1.23
CA ALA A 127 9.33 -14.91 0.17
C ALA A 127 9.94 -15.42 -1.15
N ASP A 128 11.08 -16.12 -1.08
CA ASP A 128 11.72 -16.71 -2.26
C ASP A 128 10.81 -17.75 -2.93
N LYS A 129 10.13 -18.62 -2.15
CA LYS A 129 9.16 -19.59 -2.68
C LYS A 129 7.98 -18.91 -3.36
N ALA A 130 7.45 -17.84 -2.76
CA ALA A 130 6.36 -17.08 -3.35
C ALA A 130 6.81 -16.39 -4.66
N LEU A 131 8.02 -15.83 -4.70
CA LEU A 131 8.57 -15.26 -5.93
C LEU A 131 8.72 -16.30 -7.03
N GLU A 132 9.21 -17.52 -6.71
CA GLU A 132 9.29 -18.60 -7.69
C GLU A 132 7.89 -19.01 -8.22
N THR A 133 6.85 -18.94 -7.40
CA THR A 133 5.48 -19.16 -7.85
C THR A 133 5.03 -18.08 -8.82
N LEU A 134 5.33 -16.81 -8.54
CA LEU A 134 5.01 -15.68 -9.44
C LEU A 134 5.75 -15.78 -10.77
N LYS A 135 7.01 -16.23 -10.79
CA LYS A 135 7.82 -16.42 -12.00
C LYS A 135 7.23 -17.41 -13.00
N ASN A 136 6.37 -18.33 -12.55
CA ASN A 136 5.69 -19.29 -13.42
C ASN A 136 4.44 -18.70 -14.10
N ARG A 137 4.06 -17.47 -13.84
CA ARG A 137 2.93 -16.80 -14.50
C ARG A 137 3.34 -16.29 -15.87
N GLU A 138 2.41 -16.30 -16.82
CA GLU A 138 2.63 -15.79 -18.18
C GLU A 138 2.85 -14.27 -18.21
N ASP A 139 2.26 -13.55 -17.26
CA ASP A 139 2.35 -12.09 -17.10
C ASP A 139 3.42 -11.64 -16.09
N TYR A 140 4.34 -12.53 -15.73
CA TYR A 140 5.40 -12.23 -14.76
C TYR A 140 6.26 -11.04 -15.20
N ASN A 141 6.47 -10.10 -14.25
CA ASN A 141 7.41 -9.01 -14.41
C ASN A 141 8.75 -9.42 -13.79
N ASP A 142 9.77 -9.60 -14.62
CA ASP A 142 11.11 -10.07 -14.26
C ASP A 142 11.94 -9.06 -13.45
N GLU A 143 11.39 -7.87 -13.18
CA GLU A 143 12.00 -6.88 -12.29
C GLU A 143 11.63 -7.08 -10.80
N LEU A 144 10.80 -8.09 -10.48
CA LEU A 144 10.46 -8.40 -9.08
C LEU A 144 11.61 -9.10 -8.35
N TYR A 145 11.80 -8.76 -7.09
CA TYR A 145 12.80 -9.37 -6.21
C TYR A 145 12.35 -9.36 -4.75
N VAL A 146 12.94 -10.25 -3.95
CA VAL A 146 12.72 -10.27 -2.50
C VAL A 146 13.55 -9.18 -1.84
N ASP A 147 12.91 -8.40 -0.99
CA ASP A 147 13.53 -7.38 -0.12
C ASP A 147 13.05 -7.54 1.32
N SER A 148 13.63 -6.79 2.24
CA SER A 148 13.22 -6.78 3.65
C SER A 148 13.44 -5.43 4.31
N CYS A 149 12.60 -5.12 5.28
CA CYS A 149 12.80 -3.98 6.19
C CYS A 149 12.21 -4.29 7.57
N MET A 150 12.45 -3.43 8.53
CA MET A 150 11.74 -3.51 9.81
C MET A 150 10.26 -3.16 9.59
N SER A 151 9.36 -3.81 10.32
CA SER A 151 7.90 -3.65 10.17
C SER A 151 7.39 -2.22 10.40
N ASN A 152 8.19 -1.37 11.03
CA ASN A 152 7.92 0.05 11.25
C ASN A 152 8.65 0.98 10.27
N GLU A 153 9.29 0.46 9.25
CA GLU A 153 10.06 1.22 8.27
C GLU A 153 9.50 1.05 6.85
N ASN A 154 9.68 2.09 6.03
CA ASN A 154 9.47 1.97 4.60
C ASN A 154 10.66 1.24 3.95
N PRO A 155 10.46 0.53 2.84
CA PRO A 155 11.55 -0.07 2.07
C PRO A 155 12.53 1.00 1.56
N LYS A 156 13.75 0.56 1.20
CA LYS A 156 14.81 1.46 0.69
C LYS A 156 14.56 1.90 -0.75
#